data_6eb8c1ecc992e4a8467947ec938c6888
#
_entry.id   6eb8c1ecc992e4a8467947ec938c6888
#
_cell.length_a   1.000
_cell.length_b   1.000
_cell.length_c   1.000
_cell.angle_alpha   90.00
_cell.angle_beta   90.00
_cell.angle_gamma   90.00
#
_symmetry.space_group_name_H-M   'P 1'
#
loop_
_entity.id
_entity.type
_entity.pdbx_description
1 polymer ?
#
loop_
_entity_poly.entity_id
_entity_poly.type
_entity_poly.pdbx_seq_one_letter_code
_entity_poly.pdbx_strand_id
1 'polypeptide(L)'
;SITKSRNANTQAVFSLRGKPLNSYQKSNKEIYSNEELILLKAALNVDEDLDNLRYNKIVIATDADVDGMHIRLLLITFFLKFYPELIRRNHLFILQTPLFRVRNKKTTLYCYNEEEKMAAIKELGANPEITRFKGLGEISPDEFKEFIGENIRLDQVRLSQDDNIANLLEFYMGQNTVERQNFVRENLRSDIMLENV
;
A
#
# COMPACT_ATOMS: atom_id res chain seq x y z
N SER A 1 1.60 10.39 11.54
CA SER A 1 2.29 9.38 12.37
C SER A 1 3.59 8.91 11.74
N ILE A 2 3.62 8.39 10.50
CA ILE A 2 4.83 7.80 9.84
C ILE A 2 6.03 8.75 9.90
N THR A 3 5.86 10.03 9.56
CA THR A 3 6.96 11.03 9.54
C THR A 3 7.68 11.15 10.90
N LYS A 4 6.95 11.03 12.01
CA LYS A 4 7.53 11.10 13.36
C LYS A 4 8.17 9.78 13.78
N SER A 5 7.76 8.66 13.17
CA SER A 5 8.16 7.31 13.56
C SER A 5 9.35 6.77 12.77
N ARG A 6 9.64 7.38 11.61
CA ARG A 6 10.69 6.89 10.71
C ARG A 6 12.09 6.98 11.30
N ASN A 7 12.98 6.12 10.84
CA ASN A 7 14.41 6.32 11.02
C ASN A 7 14.90 7.37 10.01
N ALA A 8 15.18 8.58 10.47
CA ALA A 8 15.56 9.72 9.61
C ALA A 8 16.88 9.50 8.84
N ASN A 9 17.74 8.59 9.31
CA ASN A 9 19.03 8.30 8.64
C ASN A 9 18.85 7.42 7.40
N THR A 10 17.79 6.58 7.37
CA THR A 10 17.60 5.57 6.32
C THR A 10 16.24 5.63 5.62
N GLN A 11 15.30 6.41 6.16
CA GLN A 11 13.93 6.48 5.67
C GLN A 11 13.51 7.93 5.43
N ALA A 12 12.89 8.18 4.27
CA ALA A 12 12.19 9.43 3.99
C ALA A 12 10.69 9.16 3.82
N VAL A 13 9.88 10.19 4.00
CA VAL A 13 8.42 10.14 3.80
C VAL A 13 8.02 11.22 2.82
N PHE A 14 7.35 10.80 1.75
CA PHE A 14 6.68 11.68 0.81
C PHE A 14 5.17 11.58 1.04
N SER A 15 4.53 12.67 1.40
CA SER A 15 3.09 12.70 1.71
C SER A 15 2.30 13.18 0.50
N LEU A 16 1.33 12.37 0.05
CA LEU A 16 0.38 12.76 -0.97
C LEU A 16 -0.76 13.61 -0.40
N ARG A 17 -1.25 14.55 -1.17
CA ARG A 17 -2.35 15.45 -0.82
C ARG A 17 -3.66 14.98 -1.46
N GLY A 18 -4.19 13.84 -1.00
CA GLY A 18 -5.41 13.25 -1.54
C GLY A 18 -5.13 12.16 -2.58
N LYS A 19 -6.10 11.94 -3.51
CA LYS A 19 -5.97 10.92 -4.55
C LYS A 19 -5.06 11.41 -5.68
N PRO A 20 -3.99 10.69 -6.01
CA PRO A 20 -3.11 11.07 -7.12
C PRO A 20 -3.84 10.98 -8.47
N LEU A 21 -3.29 11.68 -9.45
CA LEU A 21 -3.79 11.66 -10.83
C LEU A 21 -3.83 10.22 -11.38
N ASN A 22 -4.96 9.82 -11.98
CA ASN A 22 -4.98 8.61 -12.78
C ASN A 22 -4.10 8.80 -14.02
N SER A 23 -2.97 8.17 -14.03
CA SER A 23 -1.96 8.32 -15.08
C SER A 23 -2.15 7.37 -16.28
N TYR A 24 -3.17 6.50 -16.26
CA TYR A 24 -3.36 5.46 -17.27
C TYR A 24 -3.37 6.00 -18.71
N GLN A 25 -4.22 6.99 -19.01
CA GLN A 25 -4.33 7.58 -20.37
C GLN A 25 -3.53 8.88 -20.52
N LYS A 26 -2.67 9.23 -19.58
CA LYS A 26 -1.89 10.46 -19.60
C LYS A 26 -0.60 10.31 -20.40
N SER A 27 -0.26 11.35 -21.15
CA SER A 27 1.04 11.49 -21.82
C SER A 27 2.13 11.92 -20.83
N ASN A 28 3.39 11.77 -21.21
CA ASN A 28 4.51 12.31 -20.44
C ASN A 28 4.36 13.81 -20.17
N LYS A 29 3.87 14.58 -21.16
CA LYS A 29 3.67 16.02 -21.01
C LYS A 29 2.64 16.34 -19.90
N GLU A 30 1.55 15.59 -19.82
CA GLU A 30 0.53 15.77 -18.78
C GLU A 30 1.06 15.39 -17.39
N ILE A 31 1.86 14.32 -17.30
CA ILE A 31 2.53 13.94 -16.05
C ILE A 31 3.50 15.03 -15.61
N TYR A 32 4.29 15.57 -16.52
CA TYR A 32 5.21 16.68 -16.23
C TYR A 32 4.51 18.02 -15.95
N SER A 33 3.20 18.10 -16.08
CA SER A 33 2.40 19.24 -15.61
C SER A 33 1.77 19.02 -14.23
N ASN A 34 1.81 17.81 -13.70
CA ASN A 34 1.29 17.48 -12.37
C ASN A 34 2.38 17.66 -11.31
N GLU A 35 2.25 18.70 -10.50
CA GLU A 35 3.24 19.08 -9.48
C GLU A 35 3.58 17.94 -8.52
N GLU A 36 2.58 17.19 -8.06
CA GLU A 36 2.77 16.10 -7.08
C GLU A 36 3.60 14.95 -7.67
N LEU A 37 3.33 14.55 -8.91
CA LEU A 37 4.07 13.50 -9.60
C LEU A 37 5.50 13.95 -9.97
N ILE A 38 5.69 15.23 -10.33
CA ILE A 38 7.03 15.81 -10.53
C ILE A 38 7.84 15.76 -9.24
N LEU A 39 7.24 16.19 -8.14
CA LEU A 39 7.90 16.16 -6.84
C LEU A 39 8.22 14.75 -6.37
N LEU A 40 7.32 13.81 -6.63
CA LEU A 40 7.56 12.38 -6.33
C LEU A 40 8.74 11.84 -7.15
N LYS A 41 8.77 12.11 -8.47
CA LYS A 41 9.90 11.76 -9.34
C LYS A 41 11.22 12.34 -8.81
N ALA A 42 11.23 13.63 -8.48
CA ALA A 42 12.42 14.32 -7.97
C ALA A 42 12.85 13.77 -6.61
N ALA A 43 11.92 13.45 -5.71
CA ALA A 43 12.21 12.88 -4.40
C ALA A 43 12.89 11.51 -4.52
N LEU A 44 12.44 10.68 -5.46
CA LEU A 44 13.01 9.37 -5.74
C LEU A 44 14.31 9.43 -6.54
N ASN A 45 14.54 10.53 -7.24
CA ASN A 45 15.58 10.67 -8.27
C ASN A 45 15.52 9.55 -9.29
N VAL A 46 14.31 9.28 -9.78
CA VAL A 46 14.05 8.19 -10.72
C VAL A 46 14.16 8.73 -12.14
N ASP A 47 15.04 8.11 -12.91
CA ASP A 47 15.23 8.29 -14.34
C ASP A 47 15.05 6.96 -15.08
N GLU A 48 15.26 6.94 -16.40
CA GLU A 48 15.01 5.76 -17.22
C GLU A 48 15.91 4.57 -16.86
N ASP A 49 17.14 4.81 -16.45
CA ASP A 49 18.15 3.79 -16.15
C ASP A 49 18.17 3.33 -14.67
N LEU A 50 17.52 4.05 -13.76
CA LEU A 50 17.51 3.84 -12.31
C LEU A 50 18.88 3.87 -11.62
N ASP A 51 19.96 4.19 -12.30
CA ASP A 51 21.32 4.16 -11.74
C ASP A 51 21.52 5.18 -10.61
N ASN A 52 20.72 6.25 -10.64
CA ASN A 52 20.74 7.31 -9.65
C ASN A 52 19.56 7.23 -8.65
N LEU A 53 18.88 6.10 -8.58
CA LEU A 53 17.76 5.91 -7.67
C LEU A 53 18.18 6.18 -6.21
N ARG A 54 17.51 7.13 -5.56
CA ARG A 54 17.90 7.56 -4.21
C ARG A 54 17.57 6.54 -3.12
N TYR A 55 16.49 5.76 -3.31
CA TYR A 55 16.01 4.80 -2.32
C TYR A 55 15.87 3.42 -2.94
N ASN A 56 16.49 2.44 -2.30
CA ASN A 56 16.44 1.05 -2.77
C ASN A 56 15.05 0.40 -2.61
N LYS A 57 14.25 0.89 -1.66
CA LYS A 57 12.87 0.45 -1.44
C LYS A 57 11.93 1.64 -1.46
N ILE A 58 10.95 1.58 -2.34
CA ILE A 58 9.84 2.52 -2.43
C ILE A 58 8.62 1.82 -1.85
N VAL A 59 8.09 2.35 -0.76
CA VAL A 59 7.02 1.71 0.02
C VAL A 59 5.76 2.57 -0.05
N ILE A 60 4.69 2.01 -0.62
CA ILE A 60 3.37 2.63 -0.64
C ILE A 60 2.68 2.32 0.69
N ALA A 61 2.39 3.35 1.48
CA ALA A 61 1.66 3.25 2.74
C ALA A 61 0.31 3.97 2.60
N THR A 62 -0.78 3.23 2.74
CA THR A 62 -2.16 3.74 2.63
C THR A 62 -3.01 3.16 3.73
N ASP A 63 -4.14 3.81 4.01
CA ASP A 63 -5.16 3.26 4.89
C ASP A 63 -5.68 1.91 4.37
N ALA A 64 -6.21 1.08 5.26
CA ALA A 64 -6.74 -0.24 4.93
C ALA A 64 -8.17 -0.21 4.36
N ASP A 65 -8.69 0.96 4.05
CA ASP A 65 -10.02 1.17 3.50
C ASP A 65 -10.05 1.21 1.96
N VAL A 66 -11.25 1.40 1.39
CA VAL A 66 -11.47 1.44 -0.06
C VAL A 66 -10.71 2.61 -0.71
N ASP A 67 -10.64 3.77 -0.05
CA ASP A 67 -9.93 4.93 -0.57
C ASP A 67 -8.41 4.69 -0.59
N GLY A 68 -7.88 4.07 0.45
CA GLY A 68 -6.48 3.66 0.51
C GLY A 68 -6.11 2.63 -0.57
N MET A 69 -6.99 1.66 -0.84
CA MET A 69 -6.81 0.71 -1.96
C MET A 69 -6.81 1.42 -3.31
N HIS A 70 -7.69 2.41 -3.50
CA HIS A 70 -7.72 3.19 -4.75
C HIS A 70 -6.45 4.02 -4.93
N ILE A 71 -5.97 4.71 -3.88
CA ILE A 71 -4.70 5.46 -3.92
C ILE A 71 -3.53 4.54 -4.28
N ARG A 72 -3.48 3.35 -3.67
CA ARG A 72 -2.48 2.32 -3.96
C ARG A 72 -2.49 1.93 -5.44
N LEU A 73 -3.67 1.66 -6.00
CA LEU A 73 -3.82 1.30 -7.40
C LEU A 73 -3.38 2.42 -8.34
N LEU A 74 -3.71 3.68 -8.05
CA LEU A 74 -3.28 4.84 -8.82
C LEU A 74 -1.75 5.01 -8.84
N LEU A 75 -1.09 4.80 -7.71
CA LEU A 75 0.37 4.85 -7.61
C LEU A 75 1.05 3.69 -8.34
N ILE A 76 0.52 2.48 -8.20
CA ILE A 76 1.02 1.31 -8.94
C ILE A 76 0.88 1.56 -10.45
N THR A 77 -0.25 2.10 -10.90
CA THR A 77 -0.48 2.48 -12.30
C THR A 77 0.57 3.47 -12.81
N PHE A 78 0.89 4.48 -12.02
CA PHE A 78 1.95 5.44 -12.36
C PHE A 78 3.30 4.75 -12.54
N PHE A 79 3.71 3.92 -11.59
CA PHE A 79 4.99 3.21 -11.67
C PHE A 79 5.01 2.18 -12.80
N LEU A 80 3.94 1.42 -13.00
CA LEU A 80 3.84 0.45 -14.10
C LEU A 80 3.98 1.11 -15.46
N LYS A 81 3.36 2.27 -15.65
CA LYS A 81 3.34 2.94 -16.95
C LYS A 81 4.64 3.68 -17.25
N PHE A 82 5.21 4.38 -16.28
CA PHE A 82 6.32 5.30 -16.51
C PHE A 82 7.67 4.76 -16.04
N TYR A 83 7.66 3.84 -15.07
CA TYR A 83 8.87 3.27 -14.46
C TYR A 83 8.74 1.77 -14.21
N PRO A 84 8.39 0.94 -15.22
CA PRO A 84 8.19 -0.50 -15.02
C PRO A 84 9.44 -1.20 -14.49
N GLU A 85 10.63 -0.69 -14.79
CA GLU A 85 11.90 -1.22 -14.30
C GLU A 85 12.03 -1.15 -12.76
N LEU A 86 11.39 -0.18 -12.09
CA LEU A 86 11.32 -0.16 -10.63
C LEU A 86 10.66 -1.42 -10.07
N ILE A 87 9.63 -1.91 -10.76
CA ILE A 87 8.91 -3.12 -10.35
C ILE A 87 9.72 -4.36 -10.72
N ARG A 88 10.26 -4.43 -11.95
CA ARG A 88 11.07 -5.55 -12.42
C ARG A 88 12.33 -5.77 -11.58
N ARG A 89 12.95 -4.67 -11.12
CA ARG A 89 14.13 -4.71 -10.25
C ARG A 89 13.79 -4.78 -8.76
N ASN A 90 12.53 -5.04 -8.42
CA ASN A 90 12.08 -5.29 -7.05
C ASN A 90 12.23 -4.10 -6.09
N HIS A 91 11.99 -2.88 -6.56
CA HIS A 91 12.08 -1.67 -5.74
C HIS A 91 10.75 -1.22 -5.15
N LEU A 92 9.59 -1.71 -5.65
CA LEU A 92 8.26 -1.25 -5.24
C LEU A 92 7.59 -2.24 -4.29
N PHE A 93 7.11 -1.71 -3.15
CA PHE A 93 6.48 -2.48 -2.08
C PHE A 93 5.22 -1.78 -1.57
N ILE A 94 4.35 -2.56 -0.94
CA ILE A 94 3.18 -2.10 -0.19
C ILE A 94 3.43 -2.39 1.28
N LEU A 95 3.24 -1.38 2.14
CA LEU A 95 3.32 -1.57 3.58
C LEU A 95 2.09 -2.33 4.07
N GLN A 96 2.31 -3.47 4.73
CA GLN A 96 1.27 -4.09 5.55
C GLN A 96 1.20 -3.35 6.89
N THR A 97 -0.01 -2.94 7.27
CA THR A 97 -0.29 -2.36 8.57
C THR A 97 -1.23 -3.25 9.35
N PRO A 98 -1.11 -3.33 10.68
CA PRO A 98 -1.99 -4.16 11.47
C PRO A 98 -3.44 -3.69 11.35
N LEU A 99 -4.36 -4.64 11.26
CA LEU A 99 -5.80 -4.39 11.27
C LEU A 99 -6.36 -4.37 12.69
N PHE A 100 -5.72 -5.09 13.60
CA PHE A 100 -6.18 -5.21 14.98
C PHE A 100 -5.02 -5.06 15.97
N ARG A 101 -5.36 -4.50 17.13
CA ARG A 101 -4.54 -4.54 18.33
C ARG A 101 -5.30 -5.34 19.39
N VAL A 102 -4.68 -6.39 19.90
CA VAL A 102 -5.20 -7.22 20.98
C VAL A 102 -4.28 -7.07 22.18
N ARG A 103 -4.79 -6.59 23.31
CA ARG A 103 -3.97 -6.33 24.48
C ARG A 103 -4.60 -6.75 25.80
N ASN A 104 -3.77 -7.09 26.74
CA ASN A 104 -4.12 -7.18 28.15
C ASN A 104 -3.24 -6.21 28.97
N LYS A 105 -3.28 -6.29 30.30
CA LYS A 105 -2.50 -5.37 31.17
C LYS A 105 -0.98 -5.49 31.01
N LYS A 106 -0.46 -6.58 30.42
CA LYS A 106 0.98 -6.90 30.35
C LYS A 106 1.51 -6.92 28.92
N THR A 107 0.69 -7.31 27.94
CA THR A 107 1.14 -7.63 26.58
C THR A 107 0.21 -7.00 25.57
N THR A 108 0.78 -6.45 24.49
CA THR A 108 0.07 -5.95 23.31
C THR A 108 0.54 -6.74 22.10
N LEU A 109 -0.40 -7.27 21.32
CA LEU A 109 -0.15 -7.98 20.07
C LEU A 109 -0.85 -7.25 18.93
N TYR A 110 -0.15 -7.16 17.81
CA TYR A 110 -0.67 -6.55 16.59
C TYR A 110 -0.92 -7.63 15.54
N CYS A 111 -2.13 -7.62 14.97
CA CYS A 111 -2.62 -8.69 14.11
C CYS A 111 -2.99 -8.10 12.74
N TYR A 112 -2.57 -8.77 11.68
CA TYR A 112 -2.72 -8.32 10.30
C TYR A 112 -3.89 -8.99 9.56
N ASN A 113 -4.50 -9.99 10.19
CA ASN A 113 -5.68 -10.71 9.68
C ASN A 113 -6.48 -11.30 10.85
N GLU A 114 -7.64 -11.89 10.53
CA GLU A 114 -8.52 -12.52 11.51
C GLU A 114 -7.87 -13.71 12.21
N GLU A 115 -7.07 -14.51 11.49
CA GLU A 115 -6.40 -15.69 12.03
C GLU A 115 -5.40 -15.29 13.13
N GLU A 116 -4.57 -14.27 12.86
CA GLU A 116 -3.64 -13.72 13.84
C GLU A 116 -4.39 -13.14 15.06
N LYS A 117 -5.52 -12.46 14.82
CA LYS A 117 -6.37 -11.93 15.90
C LYS A 117 -6.88 -13.05 16.81
N MET A 118 -7.42 -14.13 16.22
CA MET A 118 -7.93 -15.27 17.00
C MET A 118 -6.82 -15.97 17.79
N ALA A 119 -5.64 -16.11 17.19
CA ALA A 119 -4.46 -16.64 17.88
C ALA A 119 -4.04 -15.77 19.08
N ALA A 120 -3.99 -14.44 18.88
CA ALA A 120 -3.66 -13.47 19.91
C ALA A 120 -4.66 -13.49 21.08
N ILE A 121 -5.97 -13.57 20.79
CA ILE A 121 -7.01 -13.70 21.81
C ILE A 121 -6.78 -14.97 22.65
N LYS A 122 -6.46 -16.08 22.01
CA LYS A 122 -6.20 -17.35 22.69
C LYS A 122 -4.93 -17.28 23.56
N GLU A 123 -3.89 -16.62 23.06
CA GLU A 123 -2.62 -16.44 23.77
C GLU A 123 -2.76 -15.54 25.02
N LEU A 124 -3.47 -14.41 24.88
CA LEU A 124 -3.63 -13.42 25.95
C LEU A 124 -4.66 -13.85 27.03
N GLY A 125 -5.45 -14.88 26.78
CA GLY A 125 -6.39 -15.46 27.73
C GLY A 125 -7.68 -14.65 27.90
N ALA A 126 -8.25 -14.62 29.09
CA ALA A 126 -9.57 -14.09 29.36
C ALA A 126 -9.69 -12.58 29.09
N ASN A 127 -10.62 -12.21 28.21
CA ASN A 127 -11.09 -10.86 27.94
C ASN A 127 -10.00 -9.82 27.59
N PRO A 128 -9.16 -10.05 26.55
CA PRO A 128 -8.27 -9.00 26.08
C PRO A 128 -9.08 -7.85 25.44
N GLU A 129 -8.54 -6.65 25.54
CA GLU A 129 -9.08 -5.50 24.79
C GLU A 129 -8.71 -5.64 23.31
N ILE A 130 -9.70 -5.50 22.43
CA ILE A 130 -9.51 -5.58 20.98
C ILE A 130 -9.84 -4.21 20.37
N THR A 131 -8.89 -3.65 19.63
CA THR A 131 -9.09 -2.42 18.84
C THR A 131 -8.92 -2.76 17.36
N ARG A 132 -9.86 -2.33 16.51
CA ARG A 132 -9.72 -2.41 15.05
C ARG A 132 -9.21 -1.07 14.53
N PHE A 133 -8.14 -1.08 13.74
CA PHE A 133 -7.64 0.09 13.05
C PHE A 133 -8.30 0.23 11.68
N LYS A 134 -8.86 1.41 11.38
CA LYS A 134 -9.45 1.74 10.08
C LYS A 134 -8.46 2.50 9.19
N GLY A 135 -7.60 3.31 9.79
CA GLY A 135 -6.62 4.10 9.07
C GLY A 135 -5.30 4.28 9.83
N LEU A 136 -4.26 4.69 9.11
CA LEU A 136 -2.91 4.93 9.65
C LEU A 136 -2.89 6.04 10.72
N GLY A 137 -3.87 6.93 10.70
CA GLY A 137 -4.01 8.02 11.67
C GLY A 137 -4.38 7.55 13.08
N GLU A 138 -4.99 6.38 13.21
CA GLU A 138 -5.42 5.79 14.49
C GLU A 138 -4.26 5.12 15.24
N ILE A 139 -3.15 4.87 14.55
CA ILE A 139 -1.95 4.26 15.12
C ILE A 139 -1.04 5.38 15.64
N SER A 140 -0.68 5.32 16.91
CA SER A 140 0.23 6.31 17.50
C SER A 140 1.63 6.24 16.89
N PRO A 141 2.43 7.33 16.91
CA PRO A 141 3.79 7.30 16.39
C PRO A 141 4.69 6.25 17.05
N ASP A 142 4.51 5.98 18.32
CA ASP A 142 5.33 5.00 19.04
C ASP A 142 4.95 3.56 18.64
N GLU A 143 3.68 3.26 18.47
CA GLU A 143 3.24 1.99 17.89
C GLU A 143 3.73 1.82 16.45
N PHE A 144 3.69 2.91 15.66
CA PHE A 144 4.08 2.86 14.25
C PHE A 144 5.57 2.51 14.06
N LYS A 145 6.44 2.87 15.00
CA LYS A 145 7.87 2.50 14.96
C LYS A 145 8.09 1.00 14.87
N GLU A 146 7.22 0.21 15.50
CA GLU A 146 7.31 -1.24 15.48
C GLU A 146 7.01 -1.81 14.10
N PHE A 147 6.14 -1.16 13.32
CA PHE A 147 5.69 -1.64 12.01
C PHE A 147 6.58 -1.23 10.84
N ILE A 148 7.38 -0.18 11.00
CA ILE A 148 8.31 0.30 9.98
C ILE A 148 9.79 0.11 10.35
N GLY A 149 10.05 -0.55 11.48
CA GLY A 149 11.38 -0.92 11.97
C GLY A 149 11.86 -2.29 11.42
N GLU A 150 12.55 -3.03 12.27
CA GLU A 150 13.14 -4.33 11.89
C GLU A 150 12.09 -5.38 11.50
N ASN A 151 10.89 -5.30 12.07
CA ASN A 151 9.78 -6.23 11.81
C ASN A 151 8.82 -5.74 10.73
N ILE A 152 9.25 -4.84 9.87
CA ILE A 152 8.43 -4.30 8.79
C ILE A 152 7.92 -5.43 7.88
N ARG A 153 6.59 -5.46 7.65
CA ARG A 153 5.97 -6.39 6.72
C ARG A 153 5.68 -5.67 5.39
N LEU A 154 6.26 -6.18 4.32
CA LEU A 154 6.16 -5.59 2.99
C LEU A 154 5.66 -6.63 1.99
N ASP A 155 4.63 -6.26 1.23
CA ASP A 155 4.20 -6.98 0.03
C ASP A 155 4.92 -6.41 -1.18
N GLN A 156 5.71 -7.24 -1.84
CA GLN A 156 6.41 -6.84 -3.04
C GLN A 156 5.46 -6.76 -4.23
N VAL A 157 5.43 -5.63 -4.92
CA VAL A 157 4.75 -5.52 -6.22
C VAL A 157 5.61 -6.23 -7.26
N ARG A 158 5.03 -7.22 -7.94
CA ARG A 158 5.74 -8.06 -8.93
C ARG A 158 5.05 -7.99 -10.28
N LEU A 159 5.84 -8.09 -11.33
CA LEU A 159 5.41 -8.39 -12.69
C LEU A 159 5.95 -9.76 -13.07
N SER A 160 5.10 -10.62 -13.59
CA SER A 160 5.58 -11.83 -14.23
C SER A 160 6.17 -11.51 -15.62
N GLN A 161 7.02 -12.39 -16.15
CA GLN A 161 7.64 -12.17 -17.47
C GLN A 161 6.60 -12.15 -18.60
N ASP A 162 5.47 -12.85 -18.39
CA ASP A 162 4.39 -12.98 -19.37
C ASP A 162 3.31 -11.88 -19.21
N ASP A 163 3.41 -11.03 -18.18
CA ASP A 163 2.43 -9.97 -17.95
C ASP A 163 2.48 -8.91 -19.04
N ASN A 164 1.38 -8.76 -19.75
CA ASN A 164 1.18 -7.65 -20.66
C ASN A 164 0.70 -6.43 -19.89
N ILE A 165 1.62 -5.51 -19.61
CA ILE A 165 1.34 -4.28 -18.84
C ILE A 165 0.18 -3.49 -19.46
N ALA A 166 0.10 -3.40 -20.77
CA ALA A 166 -0.97 -2.65 -21.46
C ALA A 166 -2.33 -3.27 -21.17
N ASN A 167 -2.46 -4.59 -21.22
CA ASN A 167 -3.70 -5.30 -20.92
C ASN A 167 -4.09 -5.17 -19.44
N LEU A 168 -3.13 -5.25 -18.52
CA LEU A 168 -3.37 -5.05 -17.09
C LEU A 168 -3.89 -3.62 -16.81
N LEU A 169 -3.23 -2.62 -17.37
CA LEU A 169 -3.65 -1.23 -17.22
C LEU A 169 -5.02 -0.98 -17.83
N GLU A 170 -5.30 -1.52 -19.03
CA GLU A 170 -6.63 -1.43 -19.66
C GLU A 170 -7.70 -2.09 -18.79
N PHE A 171 -7.45 -3.28 -18.28
CA PHE A 171 -8.39 -3.99 -17.43
C PHE A 171 -8.71 -3.22 -16.15
N TYR A 172 -7.69 -2.80 -15.39
CA TYR A 172 -7.90 -2.17 -14.07
C TYR A 172 -8.26 -0.69 -14.14
N MET A 173 -7.73 0.05 -15.11
CA MET A 173 -7.81 1.52 -15.18
C MET A 173 -8.58 2.05 -16.40
N GLY A 174 -8.86 1.20 -17.38
CA GLY A 174 -9.61 1.54 -18.59
C GLY A 174 -11.12 1.68 -18.36
N GLN A 175 -11.87 1.83 -19.43
CA GLN A 175 -13.33 2.06 -19.38
C GLN A 175 -14.18 0.78 -19.40
N ASN A 176 -13.58 -0.41 -19.34
CA ASN A 176 -14.29 -1.69 -19.44
C ASN A 176 -14.99 -2.10 -18.13
N THR A 177 -15.99 -1.35 -17.74
CA THR A 177 -16.73 -1.58 -16.48
C THR A 177 -17.38 -2.96 -16.41
N VAL A 178 -17.85 -3.49 -17.55
CA VAL A 178 -18.56 -4.79 -17.62
C VAL A 178 -17.63 -5.95 -17.26
N GLU A 179 -16.43 -6.01 -17.83
CA GLU A 179 -15.47 -7.08 -17.55
C GLU A 179 -15.03 -7.05 -16.08
N ARG A 180 -14.81 -5.85 -15.53
CA ARG A 180 -14.49 -5.71 -14.10
C ARG A 180 -15.63 -6.15 -13.19
N GLN A 181 -16.87 -5.85 -13.55
CA GLN A 181 -18.04 -6.31 -12.79
C GLN A 181 -18.16 -7.85 -12.83
N ASN A 182 -17.92 -8.45 -13.98
CA ASN A 182 -17.92 -9.92 -14.11
C ASN A 182 -16.79 -10.53 -13.27
N PHE A 183 -15.57 -9.99 -13.37
CA PHE A 183 -14.44 -10.43 -12.56
C PHE A 183 -14.75 -10.36 -11.06
N VAL A 184 -15.35 -9.25 -10.59
CA VAL A 184 -15.76 -9.10 -9.19
C VAL A 184 -16.78 -10.16 -8.79
N ARG A 185 -17.80 -10.44 -9.64
CA ARG A 185 -18.81 -11.48 -9.35
C ARG A 185 -18.20 -12.88 -9.26
N GLU A 186 -17.28 -13.19 -10.17
CA GLU A 186 -16.64 -14.52 -10.23
C GLU A 186 -15.66 -14.76 -9.08
N ASN A 187 -15.05 -13.68 -8.57
CA ASN A 187 -14.06 -13.75 -7.49
C ASN A 187 -14.58 -13.24 -6.15
N LEU A 188 -15.88 -12.95 -6.03
CA LEU A 188 -16.50 -12.50 -4.80
C LEU A 188 -16.51 -13.63 -3.77
N ARG A 189 -15.82 -13.42 -2.66
CA ARG A 189 -15.87 -14.32 -1.52
C ARG A 189 -17.04 -13.94 -0.63
N SER A 190 -18.00 -14.85 -0.50
CA SER A 190 -19.21 -14.64 0.32
C SER A 190 -18.95 -14.51 1.82
N ASP A 191 -17.82 -14.99 2.28
CA ASP A 191 -17.34 -14.93 3.67
C ASP A 191 -16.98 -13.49 4.13
N ILE A 192 -16.70 -12.58 3.17
CA ILE A 192 -16.43 -11.15 3.48
C ILE A 192 -17.72 -10.33 3.62
N MET A 193 -18.86 -10.82 3.09
CA MET A 193 -20.13 -10.08 3.11
C MET A 193 -20.89 -10.11 4.43
N LEU A 194 -20.62 -11.06 5.32
CA LEU A 194 -21.36 -11.23 6.58
C LEU A 194 -20.91 -10.31 7.73
N GLU A 195 -19.85 -9.53 7.54
CA GLU A 195 -19.31 -8.64 8.59
C GLU A 195 -19.75 -7.16 8.48
N ASN A 196 -20.62 -6.80 7.53
CA ASN A 196 -21.09 -5.43 7.32
C ASN A 196 -22.59 -5.24 7.61
N VAL A 197 -23.20 -6.06 8.49
CA VAL A 197 -24.57 -5.87 9.00
C VAL A 197 -24.51 -5.56 10.48
#